data_361307384bb4c29ed3348c9567459edd
#
_entry.id   361307384bb4c29ed3348c9567459edd
#
_cell.length_a   1.000
_cell.length_b   1.000
_cell.length_c   1.000
_cell.angle_alpha   90.00
_cell.angle_beta   90.00
_cell.angle_gamma   90.00
#
_symmetry.space_group_name_H-M   'P 1'
#
loop_
_entity.id
_entity.type
_entity.pdbx_description
1 polymer ?
#
loop_
_entity_poly.entity_id
_entity_poly.type
_entity_poly.pdbx_seq_one_letter_code
_entity_poly.pdbx_strand_id
1 'polypeptide(L)'
;MDIGSKEGCAQFQPGDRFGDCVVCRLVGRGATGSVYLVSAPDGSQFALKVVDPGAMPRGEDYRRRFVREAEFAMNIRHRNLVAVHDAGENPETGFCYILMDYMPGGSLSSVLASRGPLPIAEAVSIASQVAFALETAHRRGIIHRDIKPDNILFDADGTPKLADLGVAKFSDDVTTTMVTAHGMIVGTPAYMAPEQMMDSHSIDARADIYSLGVVLYEMLTNKRPNEGSTVMGLLTKAVRGEPLPDVRTMRPEVSAAVAYVLSVMCAPRPEDRPKTSGAAADLLVRADSDSLLLSNADGDGSAAGAPRRKWWRLFGGEGGTEE
;
A
#
# COMPACT_ATOMS: atom_id res chain seq x y z
N MET A 1 -0.56 -2.68 48.35
CA MET A 1 0.10 -3.54 47.34
C MET A 1 -0.29 -3.00 46.01
N ASP A 2 0.67 -2.39 45.39
CA ASP A 2 0.55 -1.57 44.19
C ASP A 2 0.38 -2.47 42.97
N ILE A 3 -0.78 -2.46 42.35
CA ILE A 3 -1.00 -3.19 41.10
C ILE A 3 -0.63 -2.21 39.99
N GLY A 4 0.68 -2.20 39.69
CA GLY A 4 1.20 -1.42 38.56
C GLY A 4 0.43 -1.76 37.29
N SER A 5 -0.17 -0.73 36.70
CA SER A 5 -0.75 -0.70 35.36
C SER A 5 0.30 -1.19 34.35
N LYS A 6 0.22 -2.46 33.94
CA LYS A 6 0.94 -2.97 32.77
C LYS A 6 0.21 -2.48 31.55
N GLU A 7 0.78 -1.49 30.86
CA GLU A 7 0.41 -1.11 29.52
C GLU A 7 0.49 -2.36 28.62
N GLY A 8 -0.69 -2.80 28.15
CA GLY A 8 -0.89 -4.11 27.56
C GLY A 8 -0.66 -4.13 26.06
N CYS A 9 0.51 -4.57 25.62
CA CYS A 9 0.63 -5.30 24.36
C CYS A 9 0.97 -6.74 24.71
N ALA A 10 0.28 -7.72 24.12
CA ALA A 10 0.63 -9.12 24.28
C ALA A 10 2.11 -9.30 23.97
N GLN A 11 2.89 -9.72 24.95
CA GLN A 11 4.31 -9.97 24.78
C GLN A 11 4.53 -11.48 24.82
N PHE A 12 4.40 -12.12 23.66
CA PHE A 12 4.88 -13.48 23.51
C PHE A 12 6.41 -13.49 23.51
N GLN A 13 6.97 -14.48 24.20
CA GLN A 13 8.40 -14.75 24.22
C GLN A 13 8.73 -15.91 23.28
N PRO A 14 9.97 -16.01 22.77
CA PRO A 14 10.41 -17.20 22.06
C PRO A 14 10.17 -18.47 22.88
N GLY A 15 9.50 -19.45 22.27
CA GLY A 15 9.09 -20.70 22.90
C GLY A 15 7.64 -20.72 23.41
N ASP A 16 6.95 -19.59 23.50
CA ASP A 16 5.54 -19.56 23.83
C ASP A 16 4.71 -20.24 22.74
N ARG A 17 3.56 -20.79 23.13
CA ARG A 17 2.62 -21.43 22.18
C ARG A 17 1.48 -20.50 21.86
N PHE A 18 1.09 -20.53 20.60
CA PHE A 18 -0.14 -19.92 20.09
C PHE A 18 -0.88 -20.96 19.23
N GLY A 19 -1.92 -21.59 19.79
CA GLY A 19 -2.53 -22.77 19.20
C GLY A 19 -1.48 -23.88 19.04
N ASP A 20 -1.36 -24.43 17.84
CA ASP A 20 -0.37 -25.46 17.50
C ASP A 20 1.01 -24.88 17.15
N CYS A 21 1.12 -23.56 16.96
CA CYS A 21 2.36 -22.91 16.58
C CYS A 21 3.22 -22.55 17.79
N VAL A 22 4.54 -22.48 17.57
CA VAL A 22 5.52 -22.01 18.55
C VAL A 22 6.06 -20.65 18.09
N VAL A 23 6.08 -19.67 18.98
CA VAL A 23 6.64 -18.34 18.73
C VAL A 23 8.16 -18.44 18.63
N CYS A 24 8.73 -18.02 17.50
CA CYS A 24 10.16 -18.03 17.26
C CYS A 24 10.80 -16.71 17.70
N ARG A 25 10.23 -15.57 17.27
CA ARG A 25 10.72 -14.23 17.60
C ARG A 25 9.70 -13.16 17.25
N LEU A 26 9.88 -11.98 17.82
CA LEU A 26 9.20 -10.76 17.37
C LEU A 26 9.79 -10.34 16.00
N VAL A 27 8.91 -10.02 15.04
CA VAL A 27 9.27 -9.48 13.71
C VAL A 27 9.18 -7.95 13.73
N GLY A 28 8.12 -7.40 14.32
CA GLY A 28 7.91 -5.97 14.39
C GLY A 28 6.78 -5.58 15.34
N ARG A 29 6.77 -4.30 15.72
CA ARG A 29 5.67 -3.67 16.49
C ARG A 29 5.12 -2.50 15.70
N GLY A 30 3.81 -2.42 15.63
CA GLY A 30 3.08 -1.30 15.01
C GLY A 30 2.11 -0.65 15.99
N ALA A 31 1.45 0.40 15.54
CA ALA A 31 0.47 1.13 16.35
C ALA A 31 -0.72 0.27 16.79
N THR A 32 -1.04 -0.78 16.05
CA THR A 32 -2.21 -1.65 16.30
C THR A 32 -1.86 -3.00 16.89
N GLY A 33 -0.58 -3.31 17.12
CA GLY A 33 -0.18 -4.61 17.67
C GLY A 33 1.23 -5.06 17.31
N SER A 34 1.50 -6.32 17.54
CA SER A 34 2.81 -6.94 17.33
C SER A 34 2.72 -8.08 16.31
N VAL A 35 3.76 -8.24 15.51
CA VAL A 35 3.90 -9.32 14.53
C VAL A 35 5.02 -10.25 14.97
N TYR A 36 4.73 -11.54 15.08
CA TYR A 36 5.67 -12.58 15.47
C TYR A 36 5.91 -13.56 14.32
N LEU A 37 7.13 -14.05 14.21
CA LEU A 37 7.42 -15.26 13.45
C LEU A 37 7.03 -16.44 14.29
N VAL A 38 6.21 -17.33 13.75
CA VAL A 38 5.81 -18.59 14.40
C VAL A 38 6.12 -19.77 13.50
N SER A 39 6.37 -20.93 14.11
CA SER A 39 6.58 -22.21 13.42
C SER A 39 5.46 -23.17 13.74
N ALA A 40 4.86 -23.75 12.71
CA ALA A 40 3.90 -24.84 12.83
C ALA A 40 4.61 -26.18 13.14
N PRO A 41 3.88 -27.23 13.57
CA PRO A 41 4.44 -28.55 13.89
C PRO A 41 5.17 -29.23 12.72
N ASP A 42 4.81 -28.93 11.50
CA ASP A 42 5.44 -29.42 10.26
C ASP A 42 6.72 -28.65 9.87
N GLY A 43 7.09 -27.62 10.66
CA GLY A 43 8.24 -26.74 10.41
C GLY A 43 7.93 -25.55 9.50
N SER A 44 6.71 -25.42 8.98
CA SER A 44 6.30 -24.25 8.19
C SER A 44 6.33 -22.98 9.03
N GLN A 45 6.73 -21.86 8.42
CA GLN A 45 6.84 -20.57 9.07
C GLN A 45 5.72 -19.63 8.63
N PHE A 46 5.13 -18.94 9.61
CA PHE A 46 4.07 -17.96 9.41
C PHE A 46 4.34 -16.67 10.17
N ALA A 47 3.69 -15.60 9.77
CA ALA A 47 3.62 -14.37 10.53
C ALA A 47 2.30 -14.34 11.32
N LEU A 48 2.41 -14.20 12.64
CA LEU A 48 1.27 -14.03 13.55
C LEU A 48 1.18 -12.57 13.96
N LYS A 49 0.18 -11.86 13.44
CA LYS A 49 -0.15 -10.50 13.86
C LYS A 49 -1.14 -10.58 15.00
N VAL A 50 -0.76 -10.01 16.15
CA VAL A 50 -1.59 -9.99 17.35
C VAL A 50 -1.95 -8.55 17.67
N VAL A 51 -3.23 -8.30 17.87
CA VAL A 51 -3.79 -6.98 18.10
C VAL A 51 -4.49 -6.98 19.46
N ASP A 52 -4.13 -6.01 20.30
CA ASP A 52 -4.78 -5.83 21.60
C ASP A 52 -6.10 -5.07 21.46
N PRO A 53 -7.25 -5.69 21.75
CA PRO A 53 -8.53 -5.00 21.73
C PRO A 53 -8.61 -3.82 22.69
N GLY A 54 -7.85 -3.85 23.80
CA GLY A 54 -7.78 -2.74 24.77
C GLY A 54 -7.04 -1.51 24.25
N ALA A 55 -6.17 -1.68 23.25
CA ALA A 55 -5.48 -0.60 22.56
C ALA A 55 -6.34 0.04 21.46
N MET A 56 -7.54 -0.49 21.20
CA MET A 56 -8.43 -0.07 20.14
C MET A 56 -9.54 0.87 20.65
N PRO A 57 -9.88 1.94 19.91
CA PRO A 57 -10.79 2.98 20.39
C PRO A 57 -12.24 2.56 20.64
N ARG A 58 -12.69 1.34 20.27
CA ARG A 58 -14.11 0.95 20.24
C ARG A 58 -14.35 -0.57 20.45
N GLY A 59 -14.26 -1.06 21.65
CA GLY A 59 -14.90 -2.26 22.20
C GLY A 59 -15.23 -3.44 21.28
N GLU A 60 -16.34 -4.11 21.59
CA GLU A 60 -16.77 -5.37 20.95
C GLU A 60 -17.12 -5.26 19.46
N ASP A 61 -17.64 -4.12 18.99
CA ASP A 61 -17.98 -3.89 17.58
C ASP A 61 -16.73 -3.87 16.69
N TYR A 62 -15.60 -3.39 17.20
CA TYR A 62 -14.34 -3.39 16.46
C TYR A 62 -13.81 -4.82 16.29
N ARG A 63 -13.89 -5.66 17.33
CA ARG A 63 -13.47 -7.07 17.29
C ARG A 63 -14.24 -7.86 16.23
N ARG A 64 -15.57 -7.75 16.23
CA ARG A 64 -16.42 -8.43 15.24
C ARG A 64 -16.09 -8.01 13.81
N ARG A 65 -15.84 -6.72 13.61
CA ARG A 65 -15.44 -6.20 12.29
C ARG A 65 -14.07 -6.73 11.88
N PHE A 66 -13.07 -6.68 12.76
CA PHE A 66 -11.73 -7.19 12.52
C PHE A 66 -11.75 -8.66 12.08
N VAL A 67 -12.45 -9.52 12.83
CA VAL A 67 -12.56 -10.95 12.49
C VAL A 67 -13.26 -11.13 11.14
N ARG A 68 -14.38 -10.46 10.92
CA ARG A 68 -15.13 -10.55 9.65
C ARG A 68 -14.29 -10.16 8.44
N GLU A 69 -13.49 -9.12 8.57
CA GLU A 69 -12.64 -8.63 7.48
C GLU A 69 -11.47 -9.57 7.20
N ALA A 70 -10.88 -10.09 8.26
CA ALA A 70 -9.85 -11.10 8.13
C ALA A 70 -10.40 -12.38 7.47
N GLU A 71 -11.64 -12.79 7.79
CA GLU A 71 -12.35 -13.87 7.11
C GLU A 71 -12.55 -13.60 5.60
N PHE A 72 -12.87 -12.36 5.22
CA PHE A 72 -12.92 -11.98 3.81
C PHE A 72 -11.56 -12.07 3.15
N ALA A 73 -10.49 -11.61 3.82
CA ALA A 73 -9.12 -11.69 3.31
C ALA A 73 -8.65 -13.14 3.12
N MET A 74 -9.08 -14.10 3.96
CA MET A 74 -8.78 -15.53 3.80
C MET A 74 -9.27 -16.11 2.47
N ASN A 75 -10.32 -15.55 1.88
CA ASN A 75 -10.90 -16.01 0.63
C ASN A 75 -10.27 -15.38 -0.63
N ILE A 76 -9.28 -14.50 -0.46
CA ILE A 76 -8.62 -13.84 -1.59
C ILE A 76 -7.25 -14.46 -1.79
N ARG A 77 -7.00 -14.97 -2.99
CA ARG A 77 -5.71 -15.53 -3.39
C ARG A 77 -5.19 -14.80 -4.64
N HIS A 78 -3.99 -14.28 -4.55
CA HIS A 78 -3.26 -13.70 -5.68
C HIS A 78 -1.76 -13.82 -5.39
N ARG A 79 -0.94 -14.02 -6.44
CA ARG A 79 0.52 -14.20 -6.27
C ARG A 79 1.20 -13.01 -5.56
N ASN A 80 0.64 -11.82 -5.71
CA ASN A 80 1.14 -10.58 -5.11
C ASN A 80 0.30 -10.09 -3.92
N LEU A 81 -0.43 -10.98 -3.24
CA LEU A 81 -1.07 -10.75 -1.95
C LEU A 81 -0.47 -11.70 -0.91
N VAL A 82 -0.27 -11.20 0.29
CA VAL A 82 0.06 -12.04 1.44
C VAL A 82 -1.17 -12.89 1.75
N ALA A 83 -1.02 -14.21 1.77
CA ALA A 83 -2.14 -15.10 2.06
C ALA A 83 -2.42 -15.10 3.56
N VAL A 84 -3.70 -14.94 3.91
CA VAL A 84 -4.20 -15.12 5.27
C VAL A 84 -4.67 -16.57 5.40
N HIS A 85 -4.19 -17.28 6.43
CA HIS A 85 -4.48 -18.69 6.69
C HIS A 85 -5.54 -18.86 7.76
N ASP A 86 -5.48 -18.03 8.81
CA ASP A 86 -6.41 -18.05 9.92
C ASP A 86 -6.53 -16.68 10.56
N ALA A 87 -7.66 -16.40 11.18
CA ALA A 87 -7.89 -15.17 11.91
C ALA A 87 -9.03 -15.37 12.93
N GLY A 88 -8.93 -14.68 14.05
CA GLY A 88 -9.93 -14.83 15.08
C GLY A 88 -9.62 -14.03 16.34
N GLU A 89 -10.32 -14.41 17.40
CA GLU A 89 -10.04 -13.97 18.77
C GLU A 89 -9.53 -15.16 19.58
N ASN A 90 -8.40 -15.00 20.27
CA ASN A 90 -7.90 -16.01 21.17
C ASN A 90 -8.78 -16.01 22.43
N PRO A 91 -9.46 -17.13 22.75
CA PRO A 91 -10.43 -17.17 23.86
C PRO A 91 -9.81 -17.01 25.25
N GLU A 92 -8.51 -17.29 25.38
CA GLU A 92 -7.82 -17.21 26.67
C GLU A 92 -7.36 -15.78 26.99
N THR A 93 -6.96 -15.04 25.94
CA THR A 93 -6.37 -13.70 26.11
C THR A 93 -7.28 -12.57 25.64
N GLY A 94 -8.32 -12.86 24.84
CA GLY A 94 -9.17 -11.87 24.18
C GLY A 94 -8.46 -11.06 23.09
N PHE A 95 -7.24 -11.43 22.71
CA PHE A 95 -6.53 -10.78 21.63
C PHE A 95 -7.03 -11.24 20.26
N CYS A 96 -7.25 -10.28 19.37
CA CYS A 96 -7.47 -10.60 17.96
C CYS A 96 -6.16 -10.97 17.27
N TYR A 97 -6.23 -11.92 16.34
CA TYR A 97 -5.05 -12.37 15.61
C TYR A 97 -5.32 -12.61 14.13
N ILE A 98 -4.25 -12.55 13.34
CA ILE A 98 -4.21 -12.97 11.94
C ILE A 98 -2.95 -13.81 11.76
N LEU A 99 -3.12 -15.04 11.25
CA LEU A 99 -2.04 -15.92 10.83
C LEU A 99 -1.90 -15.80 9.30
N MET A 100 -0.73 -15.44 8.81
CA MET A 100 -0.49 -15.17 7.39
C MET A 100 0.88 -15.67 6.94
N ASP A 101 1.13 -15.68 5.63
CA ASP A 101 2.44 -16.00 5.08
C ASP A 101 3.53 -15.14 5.72
N TYR A 102 4.65 -15.76 6.08
CA TYR A 102 5.84 -15.02 6.49
C TYR A 102 6.63 -14.55 5.28
N MET A 103 7.00 -13.27 5.26
CA MET A 103 7.74 -12.62 4.17
C MET A 103 9.19 -12.37 4.58
N PRO A 104 10.12 -13.28 4.23
CA PRO A 104 11.51 -13.18 4.69
C PRO A 104 12.31 -12.06 4.01
N GLY A 105 11.88 -11.59 2.84
CA GLY A 105 12.54 -10.50 2.12
C GLY A 105 12.30 -9.10 2.72
N GLY A 106 11.49 -9.02 3.80
CA GLY A 106 11.20 -7.75 4.49
C GLY A 106 10.25 -6.84 3.72
N SER A 107 10.21 -5.56 4.10
CA SER A 107 9.32 -4.57 3.51
C SER A 107 10.03 -3.69 2.47
N LEU A 108 9.25 -3.09 1.54
CA LEU A 108 9.75 -2.11 0.60
C LEU A 108 10.37 -0.90 1.32
N SER A 109 9.86 -0.52 2.50
CA SER A 109 10.47 0.56 3.30
C SER A 109 11.90 0.20 3.73
N SER A 110 12.15 -1.04 4.15
CA SER A 110 13.51 -1.49 4.48
C SER A 110 14.43 -1.57 3.25
N VAL A 111 13.88 -1.96 2.09
CA VAL A 111 14.63 -1.96 0.82
C VAL A 111 15.03 -0.54 0.43
N LEU A 112 14.10 0.43 0.49
CA LEU A 112 14.39 1.83 0.18
C LEU A 112 15.38 2.45 1.17
N ALA A 113 15.27 2.14 2.44
CA ALA A 113 16.22 2.60 3.46
C ALA A 113 17.66 2.08 3.23
N SER A 114 17.79 0.85 2.72
CA SER A 114 19.11 0.21 2.52
C SER A 114 19.72 0.48 1.15
N ARG A 115 18.90 0.57 0.08
CA ARG A 115 19.37 0.66 -1.32
C ARG A 115 19.22 2.06 -1.92
N GLY A 116 18.41 2.94 -1.31
CA GLY A 116 18.01 4.20 -1.93
C GLY A 116 17.00 4.00 -3.07
N PRO A 117 16.98 4.93 -4.06
CA PRO A 117 16.03 4.84 -5.18
C PRO A 117 16.27 3.57 -6.02
N LEU A 118 15.18 2.92 -6.42
CA LEU A 118 15.25 1.68 -7.19
C LEU A 118 15.51 1.95 -8.68
N PRO A 119 16.07 0.99 -9.44
CA PRO A 119 16.04 1.02 -10.90
C PRO A 119 14.62 1.26 -11.42
N ILE A 120 14.46 2.04 -12.50
CA ILE A 120 13.14 2.44 -13.01
C ILE A 120 12.29 1.22 -13.35
N ALA A 121 12.85 0.26 -14.09
CA ALA A 121 12.15 -0.97 -14.46
C ALA A 121 11.73 -1.81 -13.24
N GLU A 122 12.57 -1.89 -12.19
CA GLU A 122 12.23 -2.58 -10.94
C GLU A 122 11.07 -1.89 -10.23
N ALA A 123 11.10 -0.55 -10.10
CA ALA A 123 10.04 0.23 -9.47
C ALA A 123 8.70 0.10 -10.21
N VAL A 124 8.72 0.17 -11.55
CA VAL A 124 7.52 -0.01 -12.40
C VAL A 124 7.00 -1.43 -12.30
N SER A 125 7.88 -2.44 -12.30
CA SER A 125 7.50 -3.84 -12.13
C SER A 125 6.82 -4.10 -10.78
N ILE A 126 7.37 -3.59 -9.67
CA ILE A 126 6.76 -3.71 -8.35
C ILE A 126 5.37 -3.04 -8.34
N ALA A 127 5.28 -1.80 -8.83
CA ALA A 127 4.01 -1.06 -8.85
C ALA A 127 2.94 -1.76 -9.70
N SER A 128 3.29 -2.28 -10.88
CA SER A 128 2.34 -3.01 -11.74
C SER A 128 1.83 -4.29 -11.09
N GLN A 129 2.71 -5.07 -10.45
CA GLN A 129 2.33 -6.29 -9.73
C GLN A 129 1.40 -6.01 -8.55
N VAL A 130 1.68 -4.95 -7.77
CA VAL A 130 0.80 -4.51 -6.67
C VAL A 130 -0.53 -4.00 -7.21
N ALA A 131 -0.55 -3.28 -8.35
CA ALA A 131 -1.80 -2.83 -8.97
C ALA A 131 -2.69 -4.00 -9.42
N PHE A 132 -2.13 -5.10 -9.97
CA PHE A 132 -2.90 -6.32 -10.27
C PHE A 132 -3.43 -7.01 -9.01
N ALA A 133 -2.67 -6.99 -7.93
CA ALA A 133 -3.14 -7.50 -6.63
C ALA A 133 -4.33 -6.69 -6.11
N LEU A 134 -4.24 -5.35 -6.18
CA LEU A 134 -5.33 -4.44 -5.82
C LEU A 134 -6.58 -4.68 -6.68
N GLU A 135 -6.43 -4.88 -7.99
CA GLU A 135 -7.57 -5.20 -8.86
C GLU A 135 -8.33 -6.44 -8.37
N THR A 136 -7.59 -7.46 -7.90
CA THR A 136 -8.19 -8.68 -7.35
C THR A 136 -8.99 -8.43 -6.07
N ALA A 137 -8.53 -7.54 -5.21
CA ALA A 137 -9.24 -7.13 -3.99
C ALA A 137 -10.45 -6.23 -4.32
N HIS A 138 -10.25 -5.24 -5.21
CA HIS A 138 -11.29 -4.29 -5.62
C HIS A 138 -12.49 -4.97 -6.27
N ARG A 139 -12.27 -6.00 -7.10
CA ARG A 139 -13.36 -6.81 -7.68
C ARG A 139 -14.21 -7.54 -6.64
N ARG A 140 -13.72 -7.69 -5.41
CA ARG A 140 -14.46 -8.23 -4.27
C ARG A 140 -15.00 -7.15 -3.33
N GLY A 141 -14.93 -5.88 -3.74
CA GLY A 141 -15.41 -4.74 -2.96
C GLY A 141 -14.49 -4.34 -1.80
N ILE A 142 -13.24 -4.81 -1.78
CA ILE A 142 -12.28 -4.49 -0.73
C ILE A 142 -11.35 -3.38 -1.22
N ILE A 143 -11.35 -2.24 -0.53
CA ILE A 143 -10.45 -1.11 -0.73
C ILE A 143 -9.40 -1.17 0.39
N HIS A 144 -8.12 -1.08 0.04
CA HIS A 144 -7.02 -1.26 1.00
C HIS A 144 -6.86 -0.08 1.95
N ARG A 145 -6.94 1.15 1.44
CA ARG A 145 -6.91 2.42 2.20
C ARG A 145 -5.61 2.72 2.97
N ASP A 146 -4.57 1.88 2.89
CA ASP A 146 -3.27 2.04 3.58
C ASP A 146 -2.09 1.54 2.74
N ILE A 147 -2.07 1.88 1.47
CA ILE A 147 -0.94 1.54 0.59
C ILE A 147 0.25 2.41 0.96
N LYS A 148 1.34 1.75 1.39
CA LYS A 148 2.62 2.37 1.75
C LYS A 148 3.74 1.35 1.64
N PRO A 149 5.01 1.76 1.61
CA PRO A 149 6.14 0.83 1.51
C PRO A 149 6.21 -0.22 2.62
N ASP A 150 5.70 0.09 3.83
CA ASP A 150 5.69 -0.87 4.95
C ASP A 150 4.77 -2.06 4.69
N ASN A 151 3.71 -1.88 3.89
CA ASN A 151 2.71 -2.89 3.58
C ASN A 151 2.99 -3.64 2.26
N ILE A 152 4.07 -3.31 1.55
CA ILE A 152 4.57 -4.07 0.41
C ILE A 152 5.77 -4.89 0.88
N LEU A 153 5.57 -6.19 0.98
CA LEU A 153 6.55 -7.13 1.51
C LEU A 153 7.13 -7.98 0.38
N PHE A 154 8.27 -8.61 0.62
CA PHE A 154 8.90 -9.50 -0.35
C PHE A 154 8.98 -10.92 0.19
N ASP A 155 8.62 -11.90 -0.63
CA ASP A 155 8.83 -13.30 -0.31
C ASP A 155 10.30 -13.71 -0.50
N ALA A 156 10.59 -15.00 -0.34
CA ALA A 156 11.95 -15.54 -0.45
C ALA A 156 12.55 -15.36 -1.86
N ASP A 157 11.70 -15.31 -2.89
CA ASP A 157 12.11 -15.18 -4.29
C ASP A 157 12.17 -13.72 -4.74
N GLY A 158 11.90 -12.78 -3.84
CA GLY A 158 11.86 -11.34 -4.13
C GLY A 158 10.58 -10.89 -4.83
N THR A 159 9.51 -11.72 -4.85
CA THR A 159 8.21 -11.33 -5.39
C THR A 159 7.52 -10.35 -4.43
N PRO A 160 7.07 -9.16 -4.90
CA PRO A 160 6.35 -8.22 -4.05
C PRO A 160 4.95 -8.75 -3.73
N LYS A 161 4.57 -8.66 -2.46
CA LYS A 161 3.25 -9.04 -1.96
C LYS A 161 2.68 -7.93 -1.09
N LEU A 162 1.44 -7.55 -1.35
CA LEU A 162 0.71 -6.57 -0.56
C LEU A 162 0.13 -7.26 0.68
N ALA A 163 0.42 -6.72 1.84
CA ALA A 163 -0.06 -7.16 3.15
C ALA A 163 -1.18 -6.26 3.68
N ASP A 164 -1.84 -6.70 4.74
CA ASP A 164 -2.83 -5.90 5.50
C ASP A 164 -4.02 -5.40 4.68
N LEU A 165 -4.62 -6.28 3.85
CA LEU A 165 -5.85 -5.98 3.11
C LEU A 165 -6.98 -5.50 4.04
N GLY A 166 -7.12 -4.19 4.17
CA GLY A 166 -8.28 -3.53 4.77
C GLY A 166 -8.64 -3.85 6.24
N VAL A 167 -7.95 -4.79 6.88
CA VAL A 167 -8.33 -5.44 8.14
C VAL A 167 -8.46 -4.51 9.36
N ALA A 168 -8.13 -3.23 9.24
CA ALA A 168 -8.16 -2.32 10.39
C ALA A 168 -8.91 -0.99 10.15
N LYS A 169 -9.49 -0.77 8.98
CA LYS A 169 -9.99 0.58 8.60
C LYS A 169 -11.47 0.67 8.21
N PHE A 170 -12.25 -0.39 8.44
CA PHE A 170 -13.69 -0.30 8.26
C PHE A 170 -14.36 0.36 9.46
N SER A 171 -14.42 1.64 9.43
CA SER A 171 -15.40 2.38 10.22
C SER A 171 -16.18 3.26 9.26
N ASP A 172 -17.41 2.87 8.94
CA ASP A 172 -18.43 3.75 8.40
C ASP A 172 -18.73 4.94 9.35
N ASP A 173 -18.11 4.93 10.52
CA ASP A 173 -18.17 5.94 11.57
C ASP A 173 -16.86 6.70 11.76
N VAL A 174 -15.93 6.69 10.82
CA VAL A 174 -14.78 7.62 10.90
C VAL A 174 -15.14 9.00 10.35
N THR A 175 -16.16 9.60 10.92
CA THR A 175 -16.11 11.00 11.32
C THR A 175 -15.07 11.20 12.43
N THR A 176 -14.15 10.30 12.59
CA THR A 176 -12.97 10.55 13.39
C THR A 176 -11.97 11.18 12.46
N THR A 177 -12.19 12.48 12.25
CA THR A 177 -11.18 13.46 11.95
C THR A 177 -9.81 12.82 12.10
N MET A 178 -8.95 12.91 11.06
CA MET A 178 -7.52 12.58 11.13
C MET A 178 -6.83 13.17 12.38
N VAL A 179 -7.47 14.12 13.01
CA VAL A 179 -7.12 14.74 14.27
C VAL A 179 -8.02 14.14 15.34
N THR A 180 -7.51 13.18 16.12
CA THR A 180 -8.18 12.76 17.36
C THR A 180 -8.41 14.00 18.22
N ALA A 181 -9.36 13.93 19.20
CA ALA A 181 -9.59 15.01 20.19
C ALA A 181 -8.28 15.46 20.92
N HIS A 182 -7.18 14.74 20.76
CA HIS A 182 -5.85 15.01 21.30
C HIS A 182 -4.85 15.45 20.23
N GLY A 183 -5.26 15.78 19.00
CA GLY A 183 -4.35 16.26 17.93
C GLY A 183 -3.45 15.18 17.31
N MET A 184 -3.64 13.90 17.64
CA MET A 184 -2.87 12.80 17.06
C MET A 184 -3.52 12.29 15.77
N ILE A 185 -2.72 12.15 14.73
CA ILE A 185 -3.14 11.63 13.42
C ILE A 185 -2.93 10.14 13.39
N VAL A 186 -4.00 9.40 13.10
CA VAL A 186 -3.94 7.95 12.90
C VAL A 186 -3.59 7.66 11.44
N GLY A 187 -2.41 7.10 11.19
CA GLY A 187 -1.94 6.70 9.88
C GLY A 187 -0.72 7.50 9.39
N THR A 188 -0.26 7.21 8.19
CA THR A 188 0.84 7.94 7.54
C THR A 188 0.24 8.84 6.44
N PRO A 189 -0.10 10.11 6.74
CA PRO A 189 -0.86 10.98 5.83
C PRO A 189 -0.15 11.22 4.49
N ALA A 190 1.15 10.97 4.43
CA ALA A 190 1.98 11.23 3.25
C ALA A 190 1.60 10.43 2.00
N TYR A 191 0.89 9.30 2.16
CA TYR A 191 0.44 8.43 1.03
C TYR A 191 -1.06 8.53 0.78
N MET A 192 -1.80 9.20 1.66
CA MET A 192 -3.26 9.27 1.56
C MET A 192 -3.70 10.07 0.33
N ALA A 193 -4.73 9.58 -0.34
CA ALA A 193 -5.39 10.32 -1.40
C ALA A 193 -6.10 11.58 -0.85
N PRO A 194 -6.20 12.66 -1.63
CA PRO A 194 -6.87 13.90 -1.22
C PRO A 194 -8.27 13.67 -0.63
N GLU A 195 -9.08 12.83 -1.26
CA GLU A 195 -10.43 12.50 -0.79
C GLU A 195 -10.44 11.75 0.54
N GLN A 196 -9.42 10.93 0.84
CA GLN A 196 -9.28 10.29 2.15
C GLN A 196 -9.03 11.30 3.26
N MET A 197 -8.44 12.45 2.93
CA MET A 197 -8.18 13.53 3.88
C MET A 197 -9.40 14.43 4.10
N MET A 198 -10.28 14.57 3.10
CA MET A 198 -11.41 15.51 3.11
C MET A 198 -12.72 14.85 3.54
N ASP A 199 -13.04 13.67 3.02
CA ASP A 199 -14.29 12.96 3.28
C ASP A 199 -14.10 11.45 3.18
N SER A 200 -14.23 10.75 4.29
CA SER A 200 -14.07 9.29 4.34
C SER A 200 -15.26 8.51 3.78
N HIS A 201 -16.41 9.15 3.53
CA HIS A 201 -17.63 8.46 3.11
C HIS A 201 -17.70 8.18 1.60
N SER A 202 -16.95 8.92 0.79
CA SER A 202 -16.97 8.81 -0.69
C SER A 202 -15.74 8.11 -1.29
N ILE A 203 -14.96 7.40 -0.47
CA ILE A 203 -13.73 6.75 -0.91
C ILE A 203 -14.03 5.51 -1.74
N ASP A 204 -13.50 5.46 -2.96
CA ASP A 204 -13.52 4.27 -3.81
C ASP A 204 -12.10 3.69 -4.07
N ALA A 205 -12.05 2.64 -4.89
CA ALA A 205 -10.83 1.93 -5.25
C ALA A 205 -9.70 2.83 -5.83
N ARG A 206 -10.05 4.01 -6.37
CA ARG A 206 -9.10 4.95 -6.96
C ARG A 206 -8.22 5.66 -5.92
N ALA A 207 -8.62 5.63 -4.64
CA ALA A 207 -7.75 6.08 -3.55
C ALA A 207 -6.49 5.22 -3.43
N ASP A 208 -6.61 3.89 -3.60
CA ASP A 208 -5.46 2.98 -3.58
C ASP A 208 -4.54 3.21 -4.79
N ILE A 209 -5.09 3.59 -5.95
CA ILE A 209 -4.30 3.94 -7.15
C ILE A 209 -3.44 5.16 -6.87
N TYR A 210 -4.00 6.20 -6.23
CA TYR A 210 -3.24 7.37 -5.83
C TYR A 210 -2.10 7.01 -4.87
N SER A 211 -2.41 6.28 -3.80
CA SER A 211 -1.42 5.87 -2.80
C SER A 211 -0.30 5.04 -3.42
N LEU A 212 -0.63 4.12 -4.34
CA LEU A 212 0.37 3.35 -5.09
C LEU A 212 1.23 4.25 -6.00
N GLY A 213 0.64 5.28 -6.61
CA GLY A 213 1.39 6.30 -7.34
C GLY A 213 2.40 7.04 -6.47
N VAL A 214 2.02 7.42 -5.24
CA VAL A 214 2.94 8.03 -4.26
C VAL A 214 4.08 7.08 -3.89
N VAL A 215 3.78 5.78 -3.70
CA VAL A 215 4.81 4.75 -3.46
C VAL A 215 5.75 4.62 -4.67
N LEU A 216 5.23 4.63 -5.90
CA LEU A 216 6.05 4.61 -7.12
C LEU A 216 6.97 5.84 -7.20
N TYR A 217 6.47 7.03 -6.87
CA TYR A 217 7.28 8.25 -6.79
C TYR A 217 8.44 8.06 -5.80
N GLU A 218 8.16 7.52 -4.61
CA GLU A 218 9.17 7.27 -3.59
C GLU A 218 10.17 6.19 -4.03
N MET A 219 9.74 5.10 -4.66
CA MET A 219 10.64 4.10 -5.24
C MET A 219 11.61 4.71 -6.25
N LEU A 220 11.14 5.65 -7.06
CA LEU A 220 11.96 6.31 -8.09
C LEU A 220 12.92 7.36 -7.52
N THR A 221 12.56 8.06 -6.44
CA THR A 221 13.31 9.22 -5.96
C THR A 221 13.93 9.04 -4.57
N ASN A 222 13.52 8.01 -3.85
CA ASN A 222 13.76 7.80 -2.42
C ASN A 222 13.28 8.98 -1.55
N LYS A 223 12.33 9.76 -2.06
CA LYS A 223 11.69 10.88 -1.35
C LYS A 223 10.19 10.87 -1.59
N ARG A 224 9.44 11.25 -0.58
CA ARG A 224 7.99 11.46 -0.72
C ARG A 224 7.72 12.80 -1.41
N PRO A 225 6.70 12.88 -2.28
CA PRO A 225 6.44 14.12 -3.05
C PRO A 225 6.18 15.33 -2.17
N ASN A 226 5.68 15.12 -0.97
CA ASN A 226 5.33 16.16 0.00
C ASN A 226 6.17 16.06 1.28
N GLU A 227 7.41 15.59 1.17
CA GLU A 227 8.32 15.48 2.31
C GLU A 227 8.50 16.84 3.02
N GLY A 228 8.49 16.82 4.37
CA GLY A 228 8.57 18.03 5.19
C GLY A 228 7.27 18.83 5.30
N SER A 229 6.21 18.48 4.58
CA SER A 229 4.92 19.14 4.75
C SER A 229 4.28 18.73 6.08
N THR A 230 3.71 19.72 6.79
CA THR A 230 2.83 19.44 7.93
C THR A 230 1.53 18.82 7.44
N VAL A 231 0.78 18.18 8.33
CA VAL A 231 -0.54 17.62 7.98
C VAL A 231 -1.48 18.72 7.47
N MET A 232 -1.46 19.89 8.08
CA MET A 232 -2.25 21.02 7.59
C MET A 232 -1.78 21.47 6.20
N GLY A 233 -0.49 21.37 5.91
CA GLY A 233 0.06 21.62 4.57
C GLY A 233 -0.45 20.60 3.55
N LEU A 234 -0.50 19.31 3.89
CA LEU A 234 -1.06 18.26 3.04
C LEU A 234 -2.55 18.48 2.77
N LEU A 235 -3.34 18.78 3.81
CA LEU A 235 -4.76 19.12 3.68
C LEU A 235 -4.96 20.35 2.77
N THR A 236 -4.15 21.39 2.93
CA THR A 236 -4.23 22.60 2.10
C THR A 236 -4.00 22.25 0.63
N LYS A 237 -2.98 21.43 0.32
CA LYS A 237 -2.70 20.99 -1.05
C LYS A 237 -3.85 20.14 -1.60
N ALA A 238 -4.39 19.22 -0.78
CA ALA A 238 -5.54 18.40 -1.16
C ALA A 238 -6.77 19.26 -1.52
N VAL A 239 -7.13 20.22 -0.67
CA VAL A 239 -8.26 21.16 -0.92
C VAL A 239 -8.04 22.01 -2.17
N ARG A 240 -6.80 22.42 -2.45
CA ARG A 240 -6.46 23.19 -3.65
C ARG A 240 -6.36 22.34 -4.91
N GLY A 241 -6.41 21.03 -4.80
CA GLY A 241 -6.19 20.13 -5.94
C GLY A 241 -4.79 20.28 -6.56
N GLU A 242 -3.78 20.55 -5.73
CA GLU A 242 -2.40 20.73 -6.22
C GLU A 242 -1.84 19.36 -6.69
N PRO A 243 -1.35 19.25 -7.93
CA PRO A 243 -0.73 18.02 -8.41
C PRO A 243 0.61 17.77 -7.71
N LEU A 244 1.06 16.50 -7.70
CA LEU A 244 2.40 16.17 -7.24
C LEU A 244 3.46 16.75 -8.18
N PRO A 245 4.68 17.05 -7.67
CA PRO A 245 5.80 17.48 -8.49
C PRO A 245 6.14 16.45 -9.59
N ASP A 246 6.53 16.92 -10.77
CA ASP A 246 7.01 16.02 -11.83
C ASP A 246 8.24 15.24 -11.32
N VAL A 247 8.18 13.92 -11.36
CA VAL A 247 9.25 13.02 -10.90
C VAL A 247 10.57 13.29 -11.62
N ARG A 248 10.52 13.76 -12.88
CA ARG A 248 11.69 14.08 -13.69
C ARG A 248 12.47 15.31 -13.20
N THR A 249 11.89 16.13 -12.33
CA THR A 249 12.63 17.20 -11.67
C THR A 249 13.69 16.66 -10.73
N MET A 250 13.48 15.45 -10.19
CA MET A 250 14.42 14.79 -9.28
C MET A 250 15.17 13.63 -9.96
N ARG A 251 14.55 13.02 -10.97
CA ARG A 251 15.12 11.89 -11.70
C ARG A 251 14.86 12.04 -13.21
N PRO A 252 15.70 12.81 -13.91
CA PRO A 252 15.53 13.15 -15.33
C PRO A 252 15.50 11.93 -16.26
N GLU A 253 16.08 10.79 -15.84
CA GLU A 253 16.14 9.54 -16.60
C GLU A 253 14.78 8.84 -16.72
N VAL A 254 13.80 9.22 -15.92
CA VAL A 254 12.44 8.68 -16.03
C VAL A 254 11.84 9.09 -17.36
N SER A 255 11.37 8.10 -18.13
CA SER A 255 10.75 8.37 -19.43
C SER A 255 9.50 9.24 -19.31
N ALA A 256 9.17 9.98 -20.37
CA ALA A 256 7.94 10.78 -20.41
C ALA A 256 6.69 9.90 -20.24
N ALA A 257 6.71 8.64 -20.69
CA ALA A 257 5.62 7.70 -20.53
C ALA A 257 5.40 7.31 -19.06
N VAL A 258 6.45 6.91 -18.36
CA VAL A 258 6.38 6.58 -16.91
C VAL A 258 5.98 7.80 -16.09
N ALA A 259 6.55 8.98 -16.36
CA ALA A 259 6.19 10.22 -15.67
C ALA A 259 4.71 10.60 -15.87
N TYR A 260 4.18 10.40 -17.07
CA TYR A 260 2.75 10.62 -17.34
C TYR A 260 1.86 9.63 -16.58
N VAL A 261 2.15 8.32 -16.62
CA VAL A 261 1.36 7.33 -15.89
C VAL A 261 1.36 7.66 -14.39
N LEU A 262 2.51 8.02 -13.85
CA LEU A 262 2.62 8.45 -12.45
C LEU A 262 1.74 9.69 -12.18
N SER A 263 1.75 10.70 -13.07
CA SER A 263 0.95 11.91 -12.91
C SER A 263 -0.57 11.63 -12.93
N VAL A 264 -1.04 10.73 -13.80
CA VAL A 264 -2.48 10.38 -13.83
C VAL A 264 -2.88 9.47 -12.67
N MET A 265 -2.01 8.57 -12.20
CA MET A 265 -2.27 7.81 -10.98
C MET A 265 -2.43 8.74 -9.77
N CYS A 266 -1.62 9.79 -9.69
CA CYS A 266 -1.62 10.77 -8.60
C CYS A 266 -2.45 12.02 -8.91
N ALA A 267 -3.38 11.97 -9.87
CA ALA A 267 -4.27 13.10 -10.13
C ALA A 267 -5.07 13.46 -8.87
N PRO A 268 -5.19 14.76 -8.52
CA PRO A 268 -5.91 15.18 -7.32
C PRO A 268 -7.35 14.68 -7.27
N ARG A 269 -8.06 14.75 -8.42
CA ARG A 269 -9.45 14.31 -8.53
C ARG A 269 -9.52 12.83 -8.92
N PRO A 270 -10.32 12.00 -8.24
CA PRO A 270 -10.46 10.58 -8.55
C PRO A 270 -10.90 10.30 -10.01
N GLU A 271 -11.74 11.16 -10.59
CA GLU A 271 -12.22 11.02 -11.97
C GLU A 271 -11.13 11.16 -13.03
N ASP A 272 -10.03 11.84 -12.72
CA ASP A 272 -8.89 12.03 -13.62
C ASP A 272 -7.87 10.85 -13.54
N ARG A 273 -8.08 9.91 -12.60
CA ARG A 273 -7.24 8.70 -12.40
C ARG A 273 -7.69 7.55 -13.30
N PRO A 274 -6.85 6.51 -13.50
CA PRO A 274 -7.30 5.25 -14.10
C PRO A 274 -8.54 4.71 -13.38
N LYS A 275 -9.51 4.21 -14.15
CA LYS A 275 -10.80 3.75 -13.61
C LYS A 275 -10.68 2.55 -12.68
N THR A 276 -9.68 1.68 -12.92
CA THR A 276 -9.41 0.50 -12.11
C THR A 276 -7.91 0.33 -11.89
N SER A 277 -7.54 -0.42 -10.87
CA SER A 277 -6.13 -0.75 -10.61
C SER A 277 -5.52 -1.62 -11.70
N GLY A 278 -6.32 -2.47 -12.35
CA GLY A 278 -5.89 -3.21 -13.54
C GLY A 278 -5.53 -2.29 -14.70
N ALA A 279 -6.34 -1.24 -14.95
CA ALA A 279 -6.00 -0.23 -15.96
C ALA A 279 -4.70 0.53 -15.62
N ALA A 280 -4.47 0.84 -14.34
CA ALA A 280 -3.20 1.44 -13.91
C ALA A 280 -2.01 0.49 -14.14
N ALA A 281 -2.16 -0.80 -13.84
CA ALA A 281 -1.14 -1.81 -14.10
C ALA A 281 -0.80 -1.91 -15.60
N ASP A 282 -1.82 -1.97 -16.45
CA ASP A 282 -1.63 -2.03 -17.92
C ASP A 282 -0.88 -0.80 -18.46
N LEU A 283 -1.20 0.39 -17.93
CA LEU A 283 -0.50 1.63 -18.28
C LEU A 283 0.99 1.57 -17.88
N LEU A 284 1.29 1.08 -16.67
CA LEU A 284 2.65 0.92 -16.18
C LEU A 284 3.45 -0.05 -17.04
N VAL A 285 2.90 -1.22 -17.37
CA VAL A 285 3.55 -2.23 -18.21
C VAL A 285 3.87 -1.69 -19.60
N ARG A 286 2.94 -0.94 -20.23
CA ARG A 286 3.14 -0.32 -21.53
C ARG A 286 4.22 0.78 -21.49
N ALA A 287 4.19 1.63 -20.45
CA ALA A 287 5.15 2.71 -20.29
C ALA A 287 6.59 2.19 -20.11
N ASP A 288 6.77 1.05 -19.43
CA ASP A 288 8.06 0.39 -19.29
C ASP A 288 8.53 -0.20 -20.62
N SER A 289 7.66 -0.88 -21.36
CA SER A 289 7.96 -1.46 -22.67
C SER A 289 8.39 -0.41 -23.70
N ASP A 290 7.70 0.73 -23.74
CA ASP A 290 8.05 1.84 -24.64
C ASP A 290 9.40 2.47 -24.25
N SER A 291 9.72 2.50 -22.95
CA SER A 291 11.01 2.98 -22.46
C SER A 291 12.17 2.08 -22.91
N LEU A 292 11.98 0.76 -22.89
CA LEU A 292 12.97 -0.23 -23.34
C LEU A 292 13.19 -0.16 -24.86
N LEU A 293 12.15 0.06 -25.65
CA LEU A 293 12.24 0.20 -27.10
C LEU A 293 13.02 1.47 -27.50
N LEU A 294 12.81 2.57 -26.79
CA LEU A 294 13.53 3.84 -27.04
C LEU A 294 15.00 3.75 -26.64
N SER A 295 15.33 3.10 -25.53
CA SER A 295 16.72 2.92 -25.09
C SER A 295 17.53 2.03 -26.01
N ASN A 296 16.91 1.04 -26.66
CA ASN A 296 17.53 0.17 -27.64
C ASN A 296 17.72 0.86 -29.01
N ALA A 297 16.88 1.86 -29.33
CA ALA A 297 16.99 2.64 -30.56
C ALA A 297 18.13 3.67 -30.50
N ASP A 298 18.44 4.19 -29.33
CA ASP A 298 19.55 5.16 -29.13
C ASP A 298 20.94 4.48 -29.09
N GLY A 299 20.98 3.14 -28.95
CA GLY A 299 22.20 2.34 -28.94
C GLY A 299 22.75 2.00 -30.35
N ASP A 300 21.96 2.14 -31.40
CA ASP A 300 22.37 1.91 -32.78
C ASP A 300 22.30 3.24 -33.55
N GLY A 301 23.44 3.88 -33.66
CA GLY A 301 23.63 5.26 -34.17
C GLY A 301 23.30 5.46 -35.64
N SER A 302 22.15 5.00 -36.14
CA SER A 302 21.66 5.40 -37.45
C SER A 302 20.13 5.21 -37.57
N ALA A 303 19.33 6.20 -37.18
CA ALA A 303 18.00 6.38 -37.75
C ALA A 303 17.53 7.83 -37.59
N ALA A 304 17.88 8.64 -38.59
CA ALA A 304 17.18 9.90 -38.82
C ALA A 304 15.71 9.60 -39.18
N GLY A 305 14.75 10.18 -38.43
CA GLY A 305 13.41 10.42 -38.93
C GLY A 305 12.30 9.43 -38.58
N ALA A 306 12.21 8.90 -37.37
CA ALA A 306 10.95 8.30 -36.91
C ALA A 306 9.98 9.42 -36.42
N PRO A 307 8.72 9.47 -36.90
CA PRO A 307 7.78 10.49 -36.45
C PRO A 307 7.51 10.26 -34.96
N ARG A 308 7.70 11.30 -34.15
CA ARG A 308 7.27 11.36 -32.73
C ARG A 308 5.78 11.00 -32.68
N ARG A 309 5.47 9.74 -32.44
CA ARG A 309 4.09 9.30 -32.21
C ARG A 309 3.59 10.05 -30.99
N LYS A 310 2.54 10.85 -31.19
CA LYS A 310 1.82 11.55 -30.11
C LYS A 310 1.06 10.46 -29.34
N TRP A 311 1.73 9.79 -28.43
CA TRP A 311 1.24 8.63 -27.66
C TRP A 311 0.00 8.93 -26.81
N TRP A 312 -0.25 10.21 -26.44
CA TRP A 312 -1.51 10.61 -25.78
C TRP A 312 -2.76 10.40 -26.66
N ARG A 313 -2.64 10.24 -27.98
CA ARG A 313 -3.77 9.88 -28.85
C ARG A 313 -4.23 8.43 -28.70
N LEU A 314 -3.45 7.57 -28.07
CA LEU A 314 -3.83 6.18 -27.79
C LEU A 314 -4.76 6.04 -26.58
N PHE A 315 -4.92 7.10 -25.79
CA PHE A 315 -5.71 7.11 -24.57
C PHE A 315 -7.01 7.96 -24.72
N GLY A 316 -7.50 8.05 -25.94
CA GLY A 316 -8.58 8.83 -26.44
C GLY A 316 -9.80 9.03 -25.57
N GLY A 317 -10.11 10.30 -25.35
CA GLY A 317 -11.46 10.81 -25.29
C GLY A 317 -11.74 11.51 -26.60
N GLU A 318 -12.60 10.97 -27.43
CA GLU A 318 -13.33 11.73 -28.41
C GLU A 318 -14.24 12.72 -27.67
N GLY A 319 -14.05 13.99 -27.90
CA GLY A 319 -14.91 15.00 -27.29
C GLY A 319 -14.46 16.40 -27.65
N GLY A 320 -14.92 16.89 -28.74
CA GLY A 320 -14.71 18.28 -29.12
C GLY A 320 -15.04 18.49 -30.59
N THR A 321 -16.35 18.55 -30.87
CA THR A 321 -16.90 19.04 -32.11
C THR A 321 -16.35 20.41 -32.45
N GLU A 322 -15.88 20.53 -33.68
CA GLU A 322 -15.71 21.80 -34.40
C GLU A 322 -17.04 22.58 -34.43
N GLU A 323 -16.97 23.84 -34.00
CA GLU A 323 -17.54 24.98 -34.69
C GLU A 323 -16.82 26.25 -34.24
#